data_b23a39308ba393bdbcd83203bec88a28
#
_entry.id   b23a39308ba393bdbcd83203bec88a28
#
_cell.length_a   1.000
_cell.length_b   1.000
_cell.length_c   1.000
_cell.angle_alpha   90.00
_cell.angle_beta   90.00
_cell.angle_gamma   90.00
#
_symmetry.space_group_name_H-M   'P 1'
#
loop_
_entity.id
_entity.type
_entity.pdbx_description
1 polymer ?
#
loop_
_entity_poly.entity_id
_entity_poly.type
_entity_poly.pdbx_seq_one_letter_code
_entity_poly.pdbx_strand_id
1 'polypeptide(L)'
;LYQKPNLIIGFGGYPSVAPIIAAKICNVPSIIHEQNAVIGRGNRLLSKISNVLAISFVKTKKIENVKNVIFTGNPVRKPFEEIGKSDFVNSIENKPFTILIYGGSLGSTFFSRQLSSMICSLPNEIKKEIKIIHQVRKEDLKLVKKNYKIHNINSEISSFYYDIEKKFQLANLIITRSGGSTVAEILASCRPAVFVPLPSALDNHQYENAKLFEINNCGWVFDQINSNKNEFEKLIIEFFKNPQILIKTSNKIRELSYELSKLRNGETSSDFLSQLIFKMVNYSKKEVKNLC
;
A
#
# COMPACT_ATOMS: atom_id res chain seq x y z
N LEU A 1 -15.06 -10.31 32.94
CA LEU A 1 -15.34 -9.60 31.66
C LEU A 1 -16.64 -8.81 31.86
N TYR A 2 -16.51 -7.50 32.14
CA TYR A 2 -17.66 -6.61 32.36
C TYR A 2 -18.49 -6.37 31.09
N GLN A 3 -17.91 -6.55 29.90
CA GLN A 3 -18.64 -6.49 28.64
C GLN A 3 -18.16 -7.60 27.70
N LYS A 4 -19.10 -8.36 27.16
CA LYS A 4 -18.82 -9.38 26.16
C LYS A 4 -18.95 -8.74 24.78
N PRO A 5 -17.87 -8.67 23.96
CA PRO A 5 -17.98 -8.13 22.63
C PRO A 5 -18.84 -9.04 21.74
N ASN A 6 -19.57 -8.45 20.79
CA ASN A 6 -20.38 -9.20 19.84
C ASN A 6 -19.54 -9.84 18.74
N LEU A 7 -18.37 -9.25 18.44
CA LEU A 7 -17.41 -9.73 17.44
C LEU A 7 -16.01 -9.22 17.77
N ILE A 8 -14.98 -9.99 17.43
CA ILE A 8 -13.58 -9.57 17.49
C ILE A 8 -12.98 -9.61 16.08
N ILE A 9 -12.32 -8.52 15.67
CA ILE A 9 -11.53 -8.47 14.44
C ILE A 9 -10.05 -8.27 14.77
N GLY A 10 -9.18 -9.10 14.19
CA GLY A 10 -7.73 -8.99 14.29
C GLY A 10 -7.11 -8.62 12.95
N PHE A 11 -6.30 -7.57 12.92
CA PHE A 11 -5.56 -7.13 11.73
C PHE A 11 -4.12 -7.66 11.69
N GLY A 12 -3.85 -8.76 12.39
CA GLY A 12 -2.54 -9.39 12.42
C GLY A 12 -1.61 -8.85 13.52
N GLY A 13 -0.39 -9.38 13.51
CA GLY A 13 0.61 -9.10 14.55
C GLY A 13 0.29 -9.76 15.90
N TYR A 14 1.22 -9.63 16.84
CA TYR A 14 1.06 -10.20 18.19
C TYR A 14 -0.18 -9.70 18.95
N PRO A 15 -0.61 -8.43 18.81
CA PRO A 15 -1.80 -7.94 19.49
C PRO A 15 -3.09 -8.69 19.13
N SER A 16 -3.18 -9.31 17.95
CA SER A 16 -4.35 -10.06 17.52
C SER A 16 -4.44 -11.46 18.14
N VAL A 17 -3.33 -12.02 18.66
CA VAL A 17 -3.27 -13.42 19.09
C VAL A 17 -4.17 -13.68 20.29
N ALA A 18 -3.94 -12.97 21.39
CA ALA A 18 -4.71 -13.21 22.63
C ALA A 18 -6.22 -12.92 22.47
N PRO A 19 -6.65 -11.81 21.83
CA PRO A 19 -8.07 -11.55 21.61
C PRO A 19 -8.77 -12.63 20.76
N ILE A 20 -8.15 -13.14 19.69
CA ILE A 20 -8.75 -14.17 18.83
C ILE A 20 -8.86 -15.53 19.56
N ILE A 21 -7.83 -15.89 20.34
CA ILE A 21 -7.90 -17.11 21.17
C ILE A 21 -9.02 -16.98 22.22
N ALA A 22 -9.10 -15.83 22.92
CA ALA A 22 -10.17 -15.56 23.86
C ALA A 22 -11.56 -15.58 23.22
N ALA A 23 -11.71 -15.04 22.00
CA ALA A 23 -12.93 -15.11 21.23
C ALA A 23 -13.38 -16.57 21.01
N LYS A 24 -12.43 -17.43 20.63
CA LYS A 24 -12.69 -18.87 20.41
C LYS A 24 -13.17 -19.55 21.69
N ILE A 25 -12.49 -19.31 22.83
CA ILE A 25 -12.85 -19.89 24.13
C ILE A 25 -14.21 -19.38 24.58
N CYS A 26 -14.49 -18.09 24.44
CA CYS A 26 -15.76 -17.48 24.87
C CYS A 26 -16.88 -17.62 23.83
N ASN A 27 -16.67 -18.35 22.74
CA ASN A 27 -17.64 -18.48 21.64
C ASN A 27 -18.11 -17.12 21.08
N VAL A 28 -17.23 -16.14 20.98
CA VAL A 28 -17.47 -14.86 20.31
C VAL A 28 -17.04 -14.98 18.84
N PRO A 29 -17.87 -14.53 17.87
CA PRO A 29 -17.46 -14.51 16.46
C PRO A 29 -16.18 -13.71 16.25
N SER A 30 -15.35 -14.17 15.29
CA SER A 30 -14.06 -13.51 15.03
C SER A 30 -13.69 -13.50 13.55
N ILE A 31 -13.05 -12.40 13.13
CA ILE A 31 -12.48 -12.20 11.80
C ILE A 31 -10.98 -11.99 11.97
N ILE A 32 -10.18 -12.64 11.14
CA ILE A 32 -8.79 -12.25 10.90
C ILE A 32 -8.71 -11.58 9.54
N HIS A 33 -8.12 -10.40 9.49
CA HIS A 33 -7.87 -9.67 8.25
C HIS A 33 -6.39 -9.75 7.86
N GLU A 34 -6.11 -10.23 6.64
CA GLU A 34 -4.76 -10.29 6.07
C GLU A 34 -4.59 -9.21 5.01
N GLN A 35 -3.59 -8.33 5.22
CA GLN A 35 -3.33 -7.18 4.36
C GLN A 35 -2.35 -7.47 3.23
N ASN A 36 -1.66 -8.61 3.27
CA ASN A 36 -0.58 -8.93 2.34
C ASN A 36 -0.95 -10.08 1.39
N ALA A 37 -0.28 -10.14 0.25
CA ALA A 37 -0.40 -11.24 -0.72
C ALA A 37 0.14 -12.59 -0.21
N VAL A 38 0.86 -12.60 0.93
CA VAL A 38 1.28 -13.80 1.64
C VAL A 38 0.80 -13.71 3.06
N ILE A 39 0.02 -14.68 3.51
CA ILE A 39 -0.51 -14.67 4.88
C ILE A 39 0.62 -14.71 5.91
N GLY A 40 0.59 -13.76 6.85
CA GLY A 40 1.55 -13.70 7.95
C GLY A 40 1.45 -14.93 8.87
N ARG A 41 2.57 -15.31 9.51
CA ARG A 41 2.65 -16.52 10.36
C ARG A 41 1.60 -16.54 11.46
N GLY A 42 1.36 -15.40 12.13
CA GLY A 42 0.32 -15.27 13.15
C GLY A 42 -1.07 -15.47 12.58
N ASN A 43 -1.41 -14.77 11.49
CA ASN A 43 -2.70 -14.88 10.83
C ASN A 43 -2.97 -16.30 10.31
N ARG A 44 -1.94 -17.00 9.82
CA ARG A 44 -2.05 -18.39 9.36
C ARG A 44 -2.44 -19.36 10.48
N LEU A 45 -1.97 -19.12 11.72
CA LEU A 45 -2.41 -19.91 12.88
C LEU A 45 -3.81 -19.51 13.31
N LEU A 46 -4.07 -18.22 13.42
CA LEU A 46 -5.33 -17.69 13.91
C LEU A 46 -6.50 -17.93 12.93
N SER A 47 -6.25 -17.97 11.64
CA SER A 47 -7.28 -18.27 10.63
C SER A 47 -7.89 -19.67 10.76
N LYS A 48 -7.19 -20.61 11.41
CA LYS A 48 -7.71 -21.97 11.69
C LYS A 48 -8.76 -21.99 12.80
N ILE A 49 -8.77 -21.00 13.66
CA ILE A 49 -9.68 -20.91 14.81
C ILE A 49 -10.68 -19.76 14.71
N SER A 50 -10.42 -18.76 13.84
CA SER A 50 -11.37 -17.68 13.54
C SER A 50 -12.53 -18.18 12.67
N ASN A 51 -13.63 -17.44 12.65
CA ASN A 51 -14.78 -17.76 11.81
C ASN A 51 -14.54 -17.41 10.35
N VAL A 52 -13.85 -16.30 10.08
CA VAL A 52 -13.57 -15.81 8.74
C VAL A 52 -12.12 -15.32 8.64
N LEU A 53 -11.47 -15.63 7.52
CA LEU A 53 -10.26 -14.97 7.04
C LEU A 53 -10.66 -13.98 5.94
N ALA A 54 -10.61 -12.69 6.25
CA ALA A 54 -10.76 -11.61 5.28
C ALA A 54 -9.41 -11.35 4.61
N ILE A 55 -9.33 -11.33 3.29
CA ILE A 55 -8.08 -11.15 2.53
C ILE A 55 -8.11 -9.92 1.66
N SER A 56 -6.93 -9.28 1.51
CA SER A 56 -6.75 -8.09 0.67
C SER A 56 -6.33 -8.40 -0.77
N PHE A 57 -5.81 -9.59 -1.03
CA PHE A 57 -5.39 -10.04 -2.35
C PHE A 57 -6.14 -11.31 -2.74
N VAL A 58 -6.75 -11.32 -3.93
CA VAL A 58 -7.53 -12.48 -4.44
C VAL A 58 -6.67 -13.76 -4.46
N LYS A 59 -5.38 -13.62 -4.80
CA LYS A 59 -4.42 -14.71 -4.82
C LYS A 59 -3.49 -14.68 -3.61
N THR A 60 -4.07 -14.58 -2.40
CA THR A 60 -3.28 -14.67 -1.16
C THR A 60 -2.66 -16.06 -1.05
N LYS A 61 -1.33 -16.11 -0.82
CA LYS A 61 -0.57 -17.36 -0.72
C LYS A 61 -0.63 -17.95 0.68
N LYS A 62 -0.44 -19.28 0.77
CA LYS A 62 -0.35 -20.08 2.01
C LYS A 62 -1.66 -20.15 2.82
N ILE A 63 -2.81 -20.07 2.14
CA ILE A 63 -4.17 -20.17 2.75
C ILE A 63 -4.93 -21.44 2.35
N GLU A 64 -4.29 -22.42 1.73
CA GLU A 64 -4.90 -23.61 1.11
C GLU A 64 -5.74 -24.44 2.08
N ASN A 65 -5.45 -24.37 3.39
CA ASN A 65 -6.16 -25.10 4.43
C ASN A 65 -7.11 -24.23 5.28
N VAL A 66 -7.46 -23.03 4.81
CA VAL A 66 -8.40 -22.12 5.49
C VAL A 66 -9.78 -22.26 4.84
N LYS A 67 -10.79 -22.53 5.65
CA LYS A 67 -12.13 -22.85 5.13
C LYS A 67 -12.94 -21.64 4.69
N ASN A 68 -12.97 -20.60 5.49
CA ASN A 68 -13.86 -19.44 5.27
C ASN A 68 -13.04 -18.24 4.88
N VAL A 69 -12.73 -18.11 3.59
CA VAL A 69 -11.92 -17.01 3.04
C VAL A 69 -12.82 -16.07 2.26
N ILE A 70 -12.79 -14.79 2.60
CA ILE A 70 -13.58 -13.76 1.93
C ILE A 70 -12.63 -12.65 1.44
N PHE A 71 -12.71 -12.32 0.15
CA PHE A 71 -11.98 -11.17 -0.40
C PHE A 71 -12.70 -9.88 -0.02
N THR A 72 -12.09 -9.08 0.84
CA THR A 72 -12.60 -7.77 1.28
C THR A 72 -11.81 -6.60 0.70
N GLY A 73 -10.63 -6.85 0.16
CA GLY A 73 -9.66 -5.80 -0.06
C GLY A 73 -9.11 -5.26 1.27
N ASN A 74 -8.24 -4.28 1.21
CA ASN A 74 -7.69 -3.62 2.39
C ASN A 74 -8.37 -2.25 2.57
N PRO A 75 -9.03 -1.98 3.71
CA PRO A 75 -9.61 -0.67 3.99
C PRO A 75 -8.59 0.44 3.90
N VAL A 76 -8.96 1.53 3.26
CA VAL A 76 -8.15 2.74 3.15
C VAL A 76 -8.91 3.94 3.69
N ARG A 77 -8.18 5.02 4.02
CA ARG A 77 -8.83 6.27 4.41
C ARG A 77 -9.53 6.90 3.21
N LYS A 78 -10.73 7.41 3.42
CA LYS A 78 -11.59 8.03 2.39
C LYS A 78 -10.88 9.02 1.46
N PRO A 79 -9.96 9.90 1.91
CA PRO A 79 -9.25 10.81 1.02
C PRO A 79 -8.49 10.14 -0.13
N PHE A 80 -7.98 8.91 0.03
CA PHE A 80 -7.32 8.18 -1.06
C PHE A 80 -8.32 7.74 -2.14
N GLU A 81 -9.53 7.33 -1.75
CA GLU A 81 -10.61 6.99 -2.69
C GLU A 81 -11.07 8.24 -3.47
N GLU A 82 -11.15 9.40 -2.80
CA GLU A 82 -11.49 10.68 -3.44
C GLU A 82 -10.43 11.09 -4.48
N ILE A 83 -9.14 10.90 -4.18
CA ILE A 83 -8.05 11.13 -5.13
C ILE A 83 -8.22 10.22 -6.36
N GLY A 84 -8.58 8.95 -6.17
CA GLY A 84 -8.80 8.00 -7.26
C GLY A 84 -9.95 8.38 -8.20
N LYS A 85 -10.94 9.14 -7.73
CA LYS A 85 -12.04 9.67 -8.54
C LYS A 85 -11.64 10.89 -9.36
N SER A 86 -10.55 11.59 -8.98
CA SER A 86 -10.07 12.77 -9.70
C SER A 86 -9.34 12.39 -11.00
N ASP A 87 -9.31 13.34 -11.94
CA ASP A 87 -8.57 13.16 -13.18
C ASP A 87 -7.06 13.31 -12.93
N PHE A 88 -6.31 12.29 -13.28
CA PHE A 88 -4.84 12.28 -13.16
C PHE A 88 -4.16 13.12 -14.26
N VAL A 89 -4.78 13.28 -15.43
CA VAL A 89 -4.23 14.09 -16.55
C VAL A 89 -3.94 15.52 -16.09
N ASN A 90 -4.89 16.15 -15.40
CA ASN A 90 -4.72 17.50 -14.88
C ASN A 90 -3.55 17.64 -13.90
N SER A 91 -3.16 16.57 -13.20
CA SER A 91 -2.01 16.62 -12.30
C SER A 91 -0.66 16.55 -13.03
N ILE A 92 -0.62 15.95 -14.22
CA ILE A 92 0.61 15.86 -15.04
C ILE A 92 0.93 17.15 -15.77
N GLU A 93 -0.08 17.89 -16.17
CA GLU A 93 0.09 19.17 -16.85
C GLU A 93 0.61 20.27 -15.92
N ASN A 94 0.45 20.08 -14.61
CA ASN A 94 0.93 21.02 -13.59
C ASN A 94 2.45 20.84 -13.38
N LYS A 95 3.22 21.87 -13.67
CA LYS A 95 4.64 21.96 -13.32
C LYS A 95 4.82 22.47 -11.88
N PRO A 96 5.85 22.03 -11.15
CA PRO A 96 6.91 21.07 -11.53
C PRO A 96 6.46 19.61 -11.46
N PHE A 97 7.17 18.73 -12.21
CA PHE A 97 6.97 17.29 -12.11
C PHE A 97 7.30 16.80 -10.70
N THR A 98 6.29 16.38 -9.98
CA THR A 98 6.38 16.08 -8.54
C THR A 98 6.56 14.58 -8.29
N ILE A 99 7.65 14.22 -7.61
CA ILE A 99 7.94 12.85 -7.16
C ILE A 99 7.76 12.78 -5.65
N LEU A 100 6.85 11.93 -5.18
CA LEU A 100 6.70 11.62 -3.77
C LEU A 100 7.54 10.38 -3.43
N ILE A 101 8.45 10.50 -2.48
CA ILE A 101 9.22 9.39 -1.92
C ILE A 101 8.72 9.10 -0.50
N TYR A 102 8.11 7.93 -0.33
CA TYR A 102 7.38 7.57 0.88
C TYR A 102 7.76 6.17 1.36
N GLY A 103 8.44 6.11 2.51
CA GLY A 103 9.01 4.86 3.06
C GLY A 103 8.09 4.10 4.02
N GLY A 104 6.86 4.58 4.25
CA GLY A 104 6.00 4.08 5.32
C GLY A 104 6.31 4.73 6.68
N SER A 105 5.63 4.31 7.75
CA SER A 105 5.65 4.96 9.06
C SER A 105 7.04 5.07 9.72
N LEU A 106 7.92 4.11 9.47
CA LEU A 106 9.27 4.07 10.06
C LEU A 106 10.35 4.72 9.17
N GLY A 107 9.99 5.13 7.95
CA GLY A 107 10.96 5.56 6.95
C GLY A 107 11.86 4.43 6.47
N SER A 108 12.81 4.73 5.59
CA SER A 108 13.72 3.75 5.00
C SER A 108 15.12 4.33 4.86
N THR A 109 16.14 3.63 5.40
CA THR A 109 17.55 4.00 5.23
C THR A 109 17.94 4.04 3.75
N PHE A 110 17.44 3.10 2.95
CA PHE A 110 17.66 3.08 1.51
C PHE A 110 17.13 4.38 0.85
N PHE A 111 15.91 4.80 1.20
CA PHE A 111 15.34 6.02 0.64
C PHE A 111 16.09 7.27 1.09
N SER A 112 16.40 7.36 2.37
CA SER A 112 17.12 8.51 2.92
C SER A 112 18.53 8.69 2.36
N ARG A 113 19.24 7.59 2.10
CA ARG A 113 20.67 7.66 1.73
C ARG A 113 20.93 7.32 0.27
N GLN A 114 20.55 6.12 -0.16
CA GLN A 114 20.88 5.64 -1.51
C GLN A 114 19.97 6.29 -2.56
N LEU A 115 18.66 6.24 -2.38
CA LEU A 115 17.72 6.82 -3.33
C LEU A 115 17.89 8.35 -3.42
N SER A 116 18.10 9.04 -2.28
CA SER A 116 18.39 10.49 -2.32
C SER A 116 19.66 10.81 -3.11
N SER A 117 20.69 9.96 -3.01
CA SER A 117 21.92 10.10 -3.82
C SER A 117 21.64 9.87 -5.31
N MET A 118 20.79 8.87 -5.66
CA MET A 118 20.39 8.63 -7.04
C MET A 118 19.62 9.83 -7.62
N ILE A 119 18.73 10.46 -6.85
CA ILE A 119 18.04 11.69 -7.25
C ILE A 119 19.03 12.83 -7.49
N CYS A 120 20.03 13.01 -6.61
CA CYS A 120 21.05 14.04 -6.77
C CYS A 120 21.89 13.88 -8.05
N SER A 121 22.01 12.68 -8.58
CA SER A 121 22.77 12.40 -9.79
C SER A 121 21.99 12.55 -11.10
N LEU A 122 20.68 12.79 -11.05
CA LEU A 122 19.89 13.05 -12.25
C LEU A 122 20.51 14.23 -13.05
N PRO A 123 20.30 14.27 -14.38
CA PRO A 123 20.74 15.40 -15.23
C PRO A 123 20.24 16.74 -14.70
N ASN A 124 21.06 17.78 -14.84
CA ASN A 124 20.73 19.12 -14.33
C ASN A 124 19.44 19.69 -14.92
N GLU A 125 19.13 19.37 -16.17
CA GLU A 125 17.91 19.78 -16.86
C GLU A 125 16.66 19.22 -16.14
N ILE A 126 16.71 17.95 -15.76
CA ILE A 126 15.61 17.29 -15.03
C ILE A 126 15.50 17.83 -13.60
N LYS A 127 16.64 18.00 -12.91
CA LYS A 127 16.65 18.51 -11.52
C LYS A 127 15.97 19.88 -11.38
N LYS A 128 16.05 20.74 -12.40
CA LYS A 128 15.41 22.06 -12.41
C LYS A 128 13.89 22.01 -12.56
N GLU A 129 13.37 20.96 -13.17
CA GLU A 129 11.95 20.81 -13.52
C GLU A 129 11.18 19.89 -12.54
N ILE A 130 11.89 19.21 -11.65
CA ILE A 130 11.26 18.31 -10.68
C ILE A 130 11.08 18.96 -9.30
N LYS A 131 10.06 18.52 -8.59
CA LYS A 131 9.88 18.74 -7.16
C LYS A 131 9.92 17.40 -6.43
N ILE A 132 10.72 17.28 -5.38
CA ILE A 132 10.80 16.07 -4.56
C ILE A 132 10.08 16.31 -3.23
N ILE A 133 9.06 15.51 -2.95
CA ILE A 133 8.45 15.41 -1.62
C ILE A 133 8.99 14.14 -0.99
N HIS A 134 9.80 14.25 0.06
CA HIS A 134 10.54 13.11 0.58
C HIS A 134 10.32 12.90 2.07
N GLN A 135 9.76 11.76 2.45
CA GLN A 135 9.75 11.30 3.82
C GLN A 135 11.08 10.65 4.16
N VAL A 136 11.86 11.30 5.00
CA VAL A 136 13.23 10.93 5.38
C VAL A 136 13.27 10.52 6.84
N ARG A 137 14.08 9.52 7.20
CA ARG A 137 14.31 9.16 8.60
C ARG A 137 14.79 10.38 9.39
N LYS A 138 14.34 10.52 10.63
CA LYS A 138 14.62 11.68 11.50
C LYS A 138 16.12 11.97 11.61
N GLU A 139 16.93 10.94 11.74
CA GLU A 139 18.40 11.02 11.86
C GLU A 139 19.09 11.47 10.54
N ASP A 140 18.48 11.22 9.40
CA ASP A 140 19.05 11.55 8.07
C ASP A 140 18.55 12.90 7.52
N LEU A 141 17.62 13.58 8.18
CA LEU A 141 16.99 14.84 7.71
C LEU A 141 18.02 15.92 7.32
N LYS A 142 18.99 16.18 8.19
CA LYS A 142 20.03 17.21 7.96
C LYS A 142 20.87 16.86 6.73
N LEU A 143 21.26 15.60 6.59
CA LEU A 143 22.05 15.10 5.47
C LEU A 143 21.31 15.27 4.13
N VAL A 144 20.07 14.80 4.06
CA VAL A 144 19.29 14.84 2.82
C VAL A 144 18.96 16.28 2.42
N LYS A 145 18.58 17.14 3.37
CA LYS A 145 18.36 18.58 3.12
C LYS A 145 19.61 19.26 2.54
N LYS A 146 20.79 18.99 3.14
CA LYS A 146 22.07 19.52 2.63
C LYS A 146 22.34 19.04 1.21
N ASN A 147 22.18 17.75 0.93
CA ASN A 147 22.44 17.17 -0.39
C ASN A 147 21.53 17.77 -1.47
N TYR A 148 20.21 17.83 -1.22
CA TYR A 148 19.28 18.39 -2.19
C TYR A 148 19.55 19.88 -2.44
N LYS A 149 19.92 20.64 -1.41
CA LYS A 149 20.31 22.06 -1.55
C LYS A 149 21.56 22.23 -2.42
N ILE A 150 22.63 21.43 -2.19
CA ILE A 150 23.87 21.47 -3.00
C ILE A 150 23.57 21.17 -4.47
N HIS A 151 22.66 20.27 -4.76
CA HIS A 151 22.30 19.88 -6.13
C HIS A 151 21.16 20.72 -6.74
N ASN A 152 20.74 21.81 -6.08
CA ASN A 152 19.69 22.72 -6.52
C ASN A 152 18.36 22.01 -6.82
N ILE A 153 17.99 20.99 -6.00
CA ILE A 153 16.73 20.25 -6.13
C ILE A 153 15.65 20.94 -5.31
N ASN A 154 14.55 21.33 -5.97
CA ASN A 154 13.36 21.80 -5.27
C ASN A 154 12.76 20.65 -4.44
N SER A 155 12.73 20.82 -3.11
CA SER A 155 12.34 19.72 -2.25
C SER A 155 11.58 20.13 -1.00
N GLU A 156 10.58 19.34 -0.64
CA GLU A 156 9.87 19.35 0.63
C GLU A 156 10.28 18.09 1.40
N ILE A 157 10.90 18.25 2.57
CA ILE A 157 11.49 17.12 3.30
C ILE A 157 10.96 17.12 4.73
N SER A 158 10.35 16.01 5.14
CA SER A 158 9.87 15.81 6.51
C SER A 158 10.18 14.40 6.99
N SER A 159 10.23 14.20 8.30
CA SER A 159 10.29 12.86 8.87
C SER A 159 8.93 12.17 8.90
N PHE A 160 7.87 12.93 8.87
CA PHE A 160 6.50 12.43 8.87
C PHE A 160 5.55 13.43 8.20
N TYR A 161 4.56 12.93 7.48
CA TYR A 161 3.48 13.72 6.89
C TYR A 161 2.14 13.30 7.50
N TYR A 162 1.47 14.20 8.21
CA TYR A 162 0.13 13.98 8.75
C TYR A 162 -0.94 14.01 7.66
N ASP A 163 -0.65 14.69 6.57
CA ASP A 163 -1.50 14.92 5.39
C ASP A 163 -0.95 14.20 4.15
N ILE A 164 -0.50 12.95 4.31
CA ILE A 164 0.15 12.20 3.22
C ILE A 164 -0.77 12.07 1.99
N GLU A 165 -2.09 12.02 2.17
CA GLU A 165 -3.06 12.00 1.08
C GLU A 165 -2.96 13.24 0.19
N LYS A 166 -2.69 14.43 0.75
CA LYS A 166 -2.44 15.64 -0.05
C LYS A 166 -1.17 15.51 -0.87
N LYS A 167 -0.14 14.81 -0.35
CA LYS A 167 1.09 14.56 -1.08
C LYS A 167 0.87 13.57 -2.23
N PHE A 168 0.02 12.56 -2.02
CA PHE A 168 -0.43 11.65 -3.09
C PHE A 168 -1.16 12.43 -4.20
N GLN A 169 -2.03 13.37 -3.84
CA GLN A 169 -2.76 14.19 -4.79
C GLN A 169 -1.83 15.02 -5.69
N LEU A 170 -0.75 15.58 -5.12
CA LEU A 170 0.23 16.40 -5.82
C LEU A 170 1.21 15.57 -6.67
N ALA A 171 1.39 14.28 -6.35
CA ALA A 171 2.42 13.47 -6.98
C ALA A 171 2.05 13.05 -8.41
N ASN A 172 2.99 13.25 -9.33
CA ASN A 172 2.97 12.64 -10.66
C ASN A 172 3.48 11.19 -10.63
N LEU A 173 4.45 10.93 -9.75
CA LEU A 173 5.03 9.62 -9.51
C LEU A 173 5.24 9.40 -8.02
N ILE A 174 4.94 8.19 -7.54
CA ILE A 174 5.20 7.79 -6.15
C ILE A 174 6.27 6.71 -6.14
N ILE A 175 7.31 6.88 -5.32
CA ILE A 175 8.33 5.85 -5.06
C ILE A 175 8.16 5.40 -3.62
N THR A 176 7.82 4.12 -3.42
CA THR A 176 7.40 3.67 -2.10
C THR A 176 7.75 2.22 -1.80
N ARG A 177 7.69 1.83 -0.52
CA ARG A 177 7.64 0.43 -0.10
C ARG A 177 6.29 -0.18 -0.49
N SER A 178 6.26 -1.50 -0.65
CA SER A 178 5.06 -2.25 -1.02
C SER A 178 4.41 -2.97 0.19
N GLY A 179 4.30 -2.27 1.32
CA GLY A 179 3.49 -2.74 2.45
C GLY A 179 2.00 -2.82 2.09
N GLY A 180 1.25 -3.72 2.70
CA GLY A 180 -0.16 -3.97 2.35
C GLY A 180 -1.03 -2.72 2.36
N SER A 181 -0.88 -1.83 3.36
CA SER A 181 -1.63 -0.55 3.41
C SER A 181 -1.25 0.39 2.28
N THR A 182 0.06 0.54 2.02
CA THR A 182 0.54 1.44 0.95
C THR A 182 0.09 0.97 -0.43
N VAL A 183 0.13 -0.33 -0.69
CA VAL A 183 -0.38 -0.91 -1.94
C VAL A 183 -1.87 -0.63 -2.11
N ALA A 184 -2.66 -0.74 -1.05
CA ALA A 184 -4.09 -0.40 -1.08
C ALA A 184 -4.32 1.11 -1.30
N GLU A 185 -3.51 1.98 -0.69
CA GLU A 185 -3.56 3.44 -0.90
C GLU A 185 -3.22 3.81 -2.36
N ILE A 186 -2.21 3.17 -2.96
CA ILE A 186 -1.87 3.35 -4.38
C ILE A 186 -3.02 2.89 -5.28
N LEU A 187 -3.59 1.71 -5.01
CA LEU A 187 -4.71 1.16 -5.77
C LEU A 187 -5.95 2.09 -5.70
N ALA A 188 -6.28 2.56 -4.50
CA ALA A 188 -7.43 3.43 -4.27
C ALA A 188 -7.25 4.82 -4.89
N SER A 189 -6.04 5.39 -4.81
CA SER A 189 -5.74 6.72 -5.35
C SER A 189 -5.44 6.74 -6.84
N CYS A 190 -5.30 5.59 -7.48
CA CYS A 190 -4.95 5.44 -8.90
C CYS A 190 -3.66 6.20 -9.28
N ARG A 191 -2.69 6.32 -8.35
CA ARG A 191 -1.44 7.03 -8.60
C ARG A 191 -0.35 6.09 -9.11
N PRO A 192 0.36 6.45 -10.21
CA PRO A 192 1.48 5.67 -10.71
C PRO A 192 2.58 5.51 -9.67
N ALA A 193 3.09 4.28 -9.50
CA ALA A 193 4.06 3.99 -8.46
C ALA A 193 5.22 3.10 -8.94
N VAL A 194 6.40 3.41 -8.44
CA VAL A 194 7.56 2.52 -8.40
C VAL A 194 7.65 1.92 -7.01
N PHE A 195 7.43 0.63 -6.94
CA PHE A 195 7.55 -0.11 -5.69
C PHE A 195 8.99 -0.55 -5.47
N VAL A 196 9.49 -0.31 -4.27
CA VAL A 196 10.81 -0.76 -3.83
C VAL A 196 10.61 -1.71 -2.65
N PRO A 197 10.37 -3.01 -2.88
CA PRO A 197 10.11 -3.97 -1.82
C PRO A 197 11.24 -4.01 -0.80
N LEU A 198 10.91 -4.20 0.48
CA LEU A 198 11.90 -4.38 1.53
C LEU A 198 12.48 -5.80 1.43
N PRO A 199 13.80 -5.97 1.19
CA PRO A 199 14.39 -7.30 0.98
C PRO A 199 14.29 -8.22 2.20
N SER A 200 14.32 -7.63 3.41
CA SER A 200 14.18 -8.37 4.68
C SER A 200 12.73 -8.64 5.08
N ALA A 201 11.76 -8.37 4.21
CA ALA A 201 10.36 -8.62 4.49
C ALA A 201 10.10 -10.13 4.67
N LEU A 202 9.49 -10.50 5.80
CA LEU A 202 9.18 -11.90 6.10
C LEU A 202 8.39 -12.55 4.98
N ASP A 203 8.78 -13.78 4.60
CA ASP A 203 8.15 -14.53 3.52
C ASP A 203 8.06 -13.75 2.18
N ASN A 204 8.91 -12.73 1.99
CA ASN A 204 8.99 -11.85 0.82
C ASN A 204 7.65 -11.16 0.46
N HIS A 205 6.81 -10.91 1.48
CA HIS A 205 5.45 -10.42 1.27
C HIS A 205 5.39 -9.07 0.54
N GLN A 206 6.39 -8.18 0.71
CA GLN A 206 6.39 -6.91 -0.01
C GLN A 206 6.60 -7.07 -1.52
N TYR A 207 7.48 -7.97 -1.94
CA TYR A 207 7.64 -8.28 -3.36
C TYR A 207 6.36 -8.87 -3.95
N GLU A 208 5.73 -9.81 -3.24
CA GLU A 208 4.46 -10.40 -3.67
C GLU A 208 3.30 -9.38 -3.72
N ASN A 209 3.28 -8.41 -2.82
CA ASN A 209 2.33 -7.29 -2.87
C ASN A 209 2.54 -6.43 -4.13
N ALA A 210 3.79 -6.07 -4.45
CA ALA A 210 4.13 -5.26 -5.62
C ALA A 210 3.83 -5.99 -6.94
N LYS A 211 3.96 -7.31 -6.95
CA LYS A 211 3.71 -8.17 -8.11
C LYS A 211 2.30 -8.03 -8.68
N LEU A 212 1.31 -7.66 -7.86
CA LEU A 212 -0.04 -7.35 -8.35
C LEU A 212 -0.01 -6.28 -9.44
N PHE A 213 0.78 -5.22 -9.25
CA PHE A 213 0.89 -4.12 -10.20
C PHE A 213 1.75 -4.48 -11.41
N GLU A 214 2.82 -5.22 -11.21
CA GLU A 214 3.72 -5.67 -12.28
C GLU A 214 2.99 -6.59 -13.26
N ILE A 215 2.27 -7.62 -12.78
CA ILE A 215 1.51 -8.57 -13.61
C ILE A 215 0.40 -7.85 -14.41
N ASN A 216 -0.21 -6.81 -13.84
CA ASN A 216 -1.25 -6.04 -14.51
C ASN A 216 -0.68 -4.86 -15.33
N ASN A 217 0.64 -4.76 -15.48
CA ASN A 217 1.31 -3.67 -16.19
C ASN A 217 0.84 -2.28 -15.75
N CYS A 218 0.61 -2.09 -14.45
CA CYS A 218 0.11 -0.84 -13.86
C CYS A 218 1.01 -0.29 -12.74
N GLY A 219 2.29 -0.67 -12.72
CA GLY A 219 3.32 -0.18 -11.80
C GLY A 219 4.64 -0.87 -12.06
N TRP A 220 5.68 -0.38 -11.43
CA TRP A 220 7.04 -0.87 -11.60
C TRP A 220 7.62 -1.35 -10.28
N VAL A 221 8.48 -2.36 -10.36
CA VAL A 221 9.23 -2.87 -9.22
C VAL A 221 10.71 -2.52 -9.42
N PHE A 222 11.29 -1.80 -8.47
CA PHE A 222 12.71 -1.52 -8.41
C PHE A 222 13.34 -2.35 -7.29
N ASP A 223 14.18 -3.32 -7.67
CA ASP A 223 14.89 -4.15 -6.71
C ASP A 223 16.12 -3.40 -6.19
N GLN A 224 16.07 -2.97 -4.93
CA GLN A 224 17.17 -2.21 -4.33
C GLN A 224 18.48 -2.99 -4.17
N ILE A 225 18.49 -4.32 -4.34
CA ILE A 225 19.70 -5.15 -4.25
C ILE A 225 20.31 -5.35 -5.64
N ASN A 226 19.48 -5.71 -6.62
CA ASN A 226 19.94 -6.12 -7.95
C ASN A 226 19.91 -4.97 -8.96
N SER A 227 19.06 -3.96 -8.76
CA SER A 227 19.01 -2.79 -9.63
C SER A 227 20.07 -1.75 -9.25
N ASN A 228 20.57 -1.04 -10.25
CA ASN A 228 21.64 -0.07 -10.09
C ASN A 228 21.14 1.37 -10.32
N LYS A 229 22.02 2.34 -10.03
CA LYS A 229 21.76 3.76 -10.18
C LYS A 229 21.35 4.13 -11.61
N ASN A 230 22.01 3.56 -12.64
CA ASN A 230 21.75 3.89 -14.03
C ASN A 230 20.35 3.42 -14.48
N GLU A 231 19.87 2.29 -13.97
CA GLU A 231 18.51 1.82 -14.22
C GLU A 231 17.46 2.75 -13.60
N PHE A 232 17.69 3.19 -12.36
CA PHE A 232 16.84 4.18 -11.73
C PHE A 232 16.81 5.51 -12.50
N GLU A 233 17.98 6.00 -12.92
CA GLU A 233 18.11 7.24 -13.68
C GLU A 233 17.35 7.16 -15.01
N LYS A 234 17.55 6.08 -15.78
CA LYS A 234 16.82 5.85 -17.04
C LYS A 234 15.32 5.84 -16.83
N LEU A 235 14.83 5.17 -15.79
CA LEU A 235 13.41 5.08 -15.47
C LEU A 235 12.81 6.48 -15.19
N ILE A 236 13.47 7.29 -14.37
CA ILE A 236 12.99 8.64 -14.05
C ILE A 236 13.03 9.56 -15.27
N ILE A 237 14.09 9.48 -16.09
CA ILE A 237 14.21 10.25 -17.32
C ILE A 237 13.08 9.88 -18.30
N GLU A 238 12.78 8.59 -18.44
CA GLU A 238 11.70 8.11 -19.31
C GLU A 238 10.35 8.68 -18.87
N PHE A 239 10.00 8.60 -17.60
CA PHE A 239 8.74 9.14 -17.08
C PHE A 239 8.64 10.64 -17.24
N PHE A 240 9.73 11.35 -17.02
CA PHE A 240 9.78 12.79 -17.19
C PHE A 240 9.57 13.21 -18.66
N LYS A 241 10.24 12.52 -19.60
CA LYS A 241 10.15 12.80 -21.04
C LYS A 241 8.82 12.33 -21.66
N ASN A 242 8.26 11.24 -21.15
CA ASN A 242 7.04 10.61 -21.67
C ASN A 242 5.95 10.48 -20.61
N PRO A 243 5.35 11.58 -20.13
CA PRO A 243 4.36 11.56 -19.06
C PRO A 243 3.11 10.76 -19.43
N GLN A 244 2.86 10.49 -20.71
CA GLN A 244 1.79 9.62 -21.20
C GLN A 244 1.89 8.19 -20.64
N ILE A 245 3.09 7.73 -20.31
CA ILE A 245 3.29 6.42 -19.64
C ILE A 245 2.58 6.42 -18.28
N LEU A 246 2.72 7.51 -17.52
CA LEU A 246 2.08 7.64 -16.20
C LEU A 246 0.56 7.75 -16.31
N ILE A 247 0.04 8.46 -17.32
CA ILE A 247 -1.40 8.53 -17.58
C ILE A 247 -1.97 7.15 -17.89
N LYS A 248 -1.34 6.41 -18.80
CA LYS A 248 -1.74 5.04 -19.13
C LYS A 248 -1.70 4.12 -17.90
N THR A 249 -0.68 4.28 -17.07
CA THR A 249 -0.52 3.50 -15.84
C THR A 249 -1.63 3.82 -14.83
N SER A 250 -1.94 5.10 -14.61
CA SER A 250 -3.06 5.52 -13.76
C SER A 250 -4.38 4.91 -14.22
N ASN A 251 -4.66 4.93 -15.53
CA ASN A 251 -5.87 4.32 -16.08
C ASN A 251 -5.91 2.80 -15.85
N LYS A 252 -4.81 2.10 -16.04
CA LYS A 252 -4.72 0.65 -15.74
C LYS A 252 -4.91 0.35 -14.25
N ILE A 253 -4.40 1.19 -13.35
CA ILE A 253 -4.67 1.04 -11.90
C ILE A 253 -6.17 1.21 -11.64
N ARG A 254 -6.82 2.18 -12.29
CA ARG A 254 -8.27 2.43 -12.17
C ARG A 254 -9.08 1.23 -12.68
N GLU A 255 -8.71 0.66 -13.82
CA GLU A 255 -9.32 -0.56 -14.35
C GLU A 255 -9.16 -1.73 -13.37
N LEU A 256 -7.96 -1.97 -12.86
CA LEU A 256 -7.70 -3.00 -11.86
C LEU A 256 -8.53 -2.78 -10.58
N SER A 257 -8.58 -1.54 -10.08
CA SER A 257 -9.36 -1.18 -8.90
C SER A 257 -10.86 -1.45 -9.12
N TYR A 258 -11.37 -1.13 -10.30
CA TYR A 258 -12.75 -1.41 -10.69
C TYR A 258 -13.04 -2.91 -10.78
N GLU A 259 -12.19 -3.70 -11.44
CA GLU A 259 -12.35 -5.16 -11.52
C GLU A 259 -12.34 -5.81 -10.12
N LEU A 260 -11.45 -5.37 -9.24
CA LEU A 260 -11.43 -5.85 -7.86
C LEU A 260 -12.66 -5.40 -7.05
N SER A 261 -13.26 -4.25 -7.35
CA SER A 261 -14.49 -3.80 -6.70
C SER A 261 -15.69 -4.67 -7.06
N LYS A 262 -15.77 -5.20 -8.28
CA LYS A 262 -16.83 -6.14 -8.69
C LYS A 262 -16.89 -7.37 -7.78
N LEU A 263 -15.75 -7.85 -7.28
CA LEU A 263 -15.69 -8.96 -6.33
C LEU A 263 -16.26 -8.60 -4.94
N ARG A 264 -16.53 -7.32 -4.71
CA ARG A 264 -17.17 -6.76 -3.53
C ARG A 264 -18.49 -6.05 -3.88
N ASN A 265 -19.21 -6.51 -4.89
CA ASN A 265 -20.47 -5.93 -5.34
C ASN A 265 -20.40 -4.43 -5.70
N GLY A 266 -19.25 -3.95 -6.14
CA GLY A 266 -19.01 -2.53 -6.44
C GLY A 266 -18.69 -1.65 -5.22
N GLU A 267 -18.61 -2.23 -4.02
CA GLU A 267 -18.39 -1.49 -2.79
C GLU A 267 -16.91 -1.19 -2.53
N THR A 268 -16.65 -0.19 -1.68
CA THR A 268 -15.32 0.03 -1.15
C THR A 268 -14.90 -1.10 -0.22
N SER A 269 -13.59 -1.26 0.00
CA SER A 269 -13.09 -2.28 0.96
C SER A 269 -13.60 -2.01 2.37
N SER A 270 -13.74 -0.75 2.75
CA SER A 270 -14.24 -0.34 4.07
C SER A 270 -15.72 -0.68 4.25
N ASP A 271 -16.55 -0.38 3.25
CA ASP A 271 -18.00 -0.64 3.31
C ASP A 271 -18.26 -2.16 3.30
N PHE A 272 -17.60 -2.90 2.41
CA PHE A 272 -17.76 -4.34 2.33
C PHE A 272 -17.33 -5.07 3.61
N LEU A 273 -16.19 -4.69 4.21
CA LEU A 273 -15.75 -5.24 5.49
C LEU A 273 -16.72 -4.87 6.61
N SER A 274 -17.25 -3.65 6.62
CA SER A 274 -18.26 -3.21 7.59
C SER A 274 -19.54 -4.04 7.48
N GLN A 275 -20.04 -4.30 6.28
CA GLN A 275 -21.20 -5.14 6.05
C GLN A 275 -20.96 -6.58 6.50
N LEU A 276 -19.77 -7.14 6.25
CA LEU A 276 -19.38 -8.46 6.73
C LEU A 276 -19.44 -8.51 8.28
N ILE A 277 -18.92 -7.48 8.95
CA ILE A 277 -18.99 -7.35 10.42
C ILE A 277 -20.44 -7.33 10.88
N PHE A 278 -21.30 -6.48 10.30
CA PHE A 278 -22.73 -6.40 10.66
C PHE A 278 -23.46 -7.71 10.43
N LYS A 279 -23.22 -8.39 9.32
CA LYS A 279 -23.79 -9.73 9.08
C LYS A 279 -23.38 -10.70 10.17
N MET A 280 -22.10 -10.79 10.53
CA MET A 280 -21.62 -11.73 11.54
C MET A 280 -22.11 -11.41 12.96
N VAL A 281 -22.37 -10.15 13.28
CA VAL A 281 -22.95 -9.74 14.58
C VAL A 281 -24.42 -10.13 14.67
N ASN A 282 -25.19 -10.00 13.57
CA ASN A 282 -26.64 -10.20 13.56
C ASN A 282 -27.06 -11.65 13.32
N TYR A 283 -26.18 -12.48 12.73
CA TYR A 283 -26.51 -13.90 12.52
C TYR A 283 -26.26 -14.73 13.76
N SER A 284 -27.19 -15.64 14.06
CA SER A 284 -27.00 -16.64 15.11
C SER A 284 -25.80 -17.55 14.79
N LYS A 285 -25.21 -18.16 15.83
CA LYS A 285 -24.00 -19.02 15.70
C LYS A 285 -24.12 -20.18 14.69
N LYS A 286 -25.36 -20.60 14.34
CA LYS A 286 -25.62 -21.65 13.34
C LYS A 286 -25.53 -21.16 11.90
N GLU A 287 -25.84 -19.89 11.64
CA GLU A 287 -25.96 -19.34 10.30
C GLU A 287 -24.62 -18.80 9.75
N VAL A 288 -23.68 -18.44 10.64
CA VAL A 288 -22.32 -17.99 10.22
C VAL A 288 -21.56 -19.06 9.42
N LYS A 289 -21.89 -20.35 9.57
CA LYS A 289 -21.31 -21.44 8.78
C LYS A 289 -21.77 -21.48 7.31
N ASN A 290 -22.87 -20.79 6.98
CA ASN A 290 -23.47 -20.79 5.64
C ASN A 290 -23.21 -19.49 4.87
N LEU A 291 -22.38 -18.59 5.37
CA LEU A 291 -22.03 -17.30 4.73
C LEU A 291 -20.90 -17.38 3.70
N CYS A 292 -20.38 -18.58 3.44
CA CYS A 292 -19.26 -18.82 2.49
C CYS A 292 -19.69 -19.77 1.38
#